data_9ecf28b372bdb5ff7443328daa036045
#
_entry.id   9ecf28b372bdb5ff7443328daa036045
#
_cell.length_a   1.000
_cell.length_b   1.000
_cell.length_c   1.000
_cell.angle_alpha   90.00
_cell.angle_beta   90.00
_cell.angle_gamma   90.00
#
_symmetry.space_group_name_H-M   'P 1'
#
loop_
_entity.id
_entity.type
_entity.pdbx_description
1 polymer ?
#
loop_
_entity_poly.entity_id
_entity_poly.type
_entity_poly.pdbx_seq_one_letter_code
_entity_poly.pdbx_strand_id
1 'polypeptide(L)'
;PDGAPANGPVRAGNGPLRGAIAALLQSSPSRVPVEPSAENDPQRNFRFFDNRQKYLLFVNTCSEKWVIAHRVTLELANIHPRPPAVRLFDAGIGDGTVLVRVLRAMHDRFPHMPFYVVGKEISLEDIRLTLQKMADRFFEHPASVLVLTNLAYADAPWLAVKSVSAAASLVW
;
A
#
# COMPACT_ATOMS: atom_id res chain seq x y z
N PRO A 1 15.00 -4.05 62.81
CA PRO A 1 13.78 -3.32 62.70
C PRO A 1 13.66 -2.73 61.31
N ASP A 2 12.86 -3.23 60.69
CA ASP A 2 12.22 -3.47 59.46
C ASP A 2 11.48 -2.24 58.92
N GLY A 3 11.60 -1.96 57.68
CA GLY A 3 10.82 -0.96 56.99
C GLY A 3 10.92 -1.11 55.49
N ALA A 4 10.14 -2.03 54.94
CA ALA A 4 9.97 -2.11 53.48
C ALA A 4 9.01 -1.01 53.00
N PRO A 5 9.28 -0.35 51.86
CA PRO A 5 8.34 0.60 51.28
C PRO A 5 7.26 -0.13 50.44
N ALA A 6 6.03 0.23 50.71
CA ALA A 6 4.85 -0.23 49.98
C ALA A 6 4.85 0.29 48.53
N ASN A 7 4.76 -0.63 47.58
CA ASN A 7 4.50 -0.33 46.20
C ASN A 7 3.02 0.06 46.02
N GLY A 8 2.75 1.35 45.80
CA GLY A 8 1.46 1.84 45.32
C GLY A 8 1.25 1.53 43.83
N PRO A 9 0.01 1.35 43.38
CA PRO A 9 -0.27 1.01 42.00
C PRO A 9 0.04 2.20 41.06
N VAL A 10 0.81 1.92 40.02
CA VAL A 10 1.11 2.86 38.93
C VAL A 10 -0.19 3.17 38.17
N ARG A 11 -0.69 4.40 38.33
CA ARG A 11 -1.79 4.90 37.52
C ARG A 11 -1.33 4.96 36.05
N ALA A 12 -1.90 4.11 35.21
CA ALA A 12 -1.76 4.19 33.75
C ALA A 12 -2.36 5.52 33.26
N GLY A 13 -1.50 6.43 32.84
CA GLY A 13 -1.90 7.71 32.26
C GLY A 13 -2.67 7.48 30.95
N ASN A 14 -3.90 7.97 30.89
CA ASN A 14 -4.67 8.07 29.65
C ASN A 14 -4.04 9.17 28.79
N GLY A 15 -3.09 8.82 27.94
CA GLY A 15 -2.49 9.75 26.98
C GLY A 15 -3.49 10.13 25.87
N PRO A 16 -3.34 11.30 25.25
CA PRO A 16 -4.24 11.82 24.21
C PRO A 16 -4.43 10.89 22.99
N LEU A 17 -3.49 9.99 22.74
CA LEU A 17 -3.56 9.00 21.66
C LEU A 17 -4.68 7.96 21.82
N ARG A 18 -5.01 7.56 23.05
CA ARG A 18 -6.12 6.60 23.28
C ARG A 18 -7.49 7.22 22.99
N GLY A 19 -7.65 8.52 23.27
CA GLY A 19 -8.88 9.25 22.95
C GLY A 19 -9.11 9.38 21.43
N ALA A 20 -8.06 9.66 20.69
CA ALA A 20 -8.14 9.79 19.22
C ALA A 20 -8.47 8.47 18.51
N ILE A 21 -7.89 7.37 18.95
CA ILE A 21 -8.19 6.04 18.40
C ILE A 21 -9.63 5.60 18.75
N ALA A 22 -10.10 5.87 19.95
CA ALA A 22 -11.48 5.56 20.35
C ALA A 22 -12.50 6.41 19.58
N ALA A 23 -12.22 7.67 19.29
CA ALA A 23 -13.08 8.53 18.47
C ALA A 23 -13.15 8.07 16.99
N LEU A 24 -12.04 7.59 16.43
CA LEU A 24 -12.01 7.01 15.08
C LEU A 24 -12.79 5.70 14.96
N LEU A 25 -12.84 4.90 16.02
CA LEU A 25 -13.58 3.63 16.04
C LEU A 25 -15.08 3.83 16.30
N GLN A 26 -15.50 4.96 16.85
CA GLN A 26 -16.90 5.29 17.16
C GLN A 26 -17.59 6.15 16.09
N SER A 27 -16.87 6.66 15.10
CA SER A 27 -17.49 7.30 13.96
C SER A 27 -18.16 6.23 13.09
N SER A 28 -19.44 6.02 13.31
CA SER A 28 -20.30 5.29 12.38
C SER A 28 -20.16 5.93 11.01
N PRO A 29 -19.93 5.16 9.93
CA PRO A 29 -19.93 5.75 8.60
C PRO A 29 -21.29 6.40 8.36
N SER A 30 -21.31 7.72 8.21
CA SER A 30 -22.47 8.44 7.74
C SER A 30 -22.94 7.72 6.47
N ARG A 31 -24.18 7.22 6.48
CA ARG A 31 -24.80 6.69 5.27
C ARG A 31 -24.80 7.83 4.24
N VAL A 32 -23.86 7.77 3.31
CA VAL A 32 -23.94 8.55 2.08
C VAL A 32 -25.25 8.11 1.43
N PRO A 33 -26.17 9.04 1.08
CA PRO A 33 -27.37 8.67 0.34
C PRO A 33 -26.90 7.94 -0.92
N VAL A 34 -27.29 6.68 -1.06
CA VAL A 34 -27.09 5.93 -2.29
C VAL A 34 -28.07 6.55 -3.27
N GLU A 35 -27.57 7.41 -4.16
CA GLU A 35 -28.35 7.82 -5.31
C GLU A 35 -28.79 6.56 -6.05
N PRO A 36 -30.06 6.50 -6.55
CA PRO A 36 -30.53 5.35 -7.29
C PRO A 36 -29.60 5.11 -8.46
N SER A 37 -29.02 3.93 -8.49
CA SER A 37 -28.01 3.48 -9.43
C SER A 37 -28.49 3.74 -10.87
N ALA A 38 -27.75 4.57 -11.59
CA ALA A 38 -27.89 4.76 -13.04
C ALA A 38 -27.43 3.49 -13.79
N GLU A 39 -27.76 2.31 -13.26
CA GLU A 39 -27.28 1.01 -13.79
C GLU A 39 -27.99 0.60 -15.09
N ASN A 40 -29.03 1.28 -15.52
CA ASN A 40 -29.87 0.87 -16.64
C ASN A 40 -29.91 1.85 -17.82
N ASP A 41 -28.87 2.66 -18.01
CA ASP A 41 -28.74 3.44 -19.25
C ASP A 41 -28.03 2.58 -20.32
N PRO A 42 -28.74 2.07 -21.34
CA PRO A 42 -28.18 1.26 -22.40
C PRO A 42 -27.18 2.00 -23.30
N GLN A 43 -27.07 3.32 -23.16
CA GLN A 43 -26.08 4.14 -23.91
C GLN A 43 -24.84 4.48 -23.11
N ARG A 44 -24.75 4.10 -21.83
CA ARG A 44 -23.56 4.31 -21.05
C ARG A 44 -22.47 3.32 -21.50
N ASN A 45 -21.40 3.85 -22.09
CA ASN A 45 -20.24 3.04 -22.41
C ASN A 45 -19.82 2.22 -21.18
N PHE A 46 -19.92 0.92 -21.28
CA PHE A 46 -19.56 -0.01 -20.22
C PHE A 46 -18.11 0.27 -19.78
N ARG A 47 -17.95 0.82 -18.57
CA ARG A 47 -16.65 0.97 -17.96
C ARG A 47 -16.42 -0.24 -17.07
N PHE A 48 -15.41 -1.00 -17.40
CA PHE A 48 -15.03 -2.21 -16.69
C PHE A 48 -14.83 -1.98 -15.18
N PHE A 49 -14.38 -0.78 -14.81
CA PHE A 49 -14.10 -0.38 -13.43
C PHE A 49 -15.35 0.06 -12.64
N ASP A 50 -16.48 0.26 -13.26
CA ASP A 50 -17.71 0.69 -12.58
C ASP A 50 -18.32 -0.46 -11.75
N ASN A 51 -17.94 -1.70 -12.02
CA ASN A 51 -18.38 -2.86 -11.26
C ASN A 51 -17.18 -3.56 -10.59
N ARG A 52 -17.01 -3.30 -9.28
CA ARG A 52 -15.93 -3.86 -8.48
C ARG A 52 -15.85 -5.40 -8.54
N GLN A 53 -16.98 -6.09 -8.51
CA GLN A 53 -16.98 -7.55 -8.53
C GLN A 53 -16.45 -8.09 -9.87
N LYS A 54 -16.83 -7.48 -10.97
CA LYS A 54 -16.31 -7.83 -12.30
C LYS A 54 -14.82 -7.53 -12.41
N TYR A 55 -14.38 -6.39 -11.87
CA TYR A 55 -12.97 -6.05 -11.82
C TYR A 55 -12.16 -7.07 -11.01
N LEU A 56 -12.60 -7.41 -9.80
CA LEU A 56 -11.93 -8.39 -8.95
C LEU A 56 -11.93 -9.79 -9.58
N LEU A 57 -13.02 -10.18 -10.23
CA LEU A 57 -13.07 -11.46 -10.96
C LEU A 57 -12.06 -11.48 -12.10
N PHE A 58 -12.00 -10.43 -12.90
CA PHE A 58 -11.01 -10.31 -13.97
C PHE A 58 -9.58 -10.37 -13.44
N VAL A 59 -9.27 -9.57 -12.43
CA VAL A 59 -7.94 -9.53 -11.81
C VAL A 59 -7.51 -10.90 -11.27
N ASN A 60 -8.44 -11.66 -10.72
CA ASN A 60 -8.13 -12.98 -10.14
C ASN A 60 -8.11 -14.13 -11.17
N THR A 61 -8.79 -13.98 -12.30
CA THR A 61 -8.90 -15.04 -13.32
C THR A 61 -7.96 -14.85 -14.50
N CYS A 62 -7.53 -13.62 -14.75
CA CYS A 62 -6.66 -13.31 -15.88
C CYS A 62 -5.19 -13.63 -15.57
N SER A 63 -4.55 -14.43 -16.43
CA SER A 63 -3.12 -14.76 -16.31
C SER A 63 -2.18 -13.61 -16.71
N GLU A 64 -2.72 -12.48 -17.20
CA GLU A 64 -1.94 -11.34 -17.71
C GLU A 64 -0.93 -10.84 -16.68
N LYS A 65 -1.34 -10.68 -15.43
CA LYS A 65 -0.45 -10.20 -14.35
C LYS A 65 0.74 -11.13 -14.12
N TRP A 66 0.56 -12.41 -14.34
CA TRP A 66 1.64 -13.39 -14.29
C TRP A 66 2.66 -13.16 -15.42
N VAL A 67 2.15 -12.97 -16.62
CA VAL A 67 2.99 -12.73 -17.81
C VAL A 67 3.76 -11.44 -17.64
N ILE A 68 3.10 -10.36 -17.20
CA ILE A 68 3.73 -9.07 -16.94
C ILE A 68 4.83 -9.21 -15.88
N ALA A 69 4.52 -9.82 -14.73
CA ALA A 69 5.51 -10.02 -13.67
C ALA A 69 6.71 -10.83 -14.15
N HIS A 70 6.47 -11.90 -14.92
CA HIS A 70 7.54 -12.70 -15.49
C HIS A 70 8.42 -11.90 -16.45
N ARG A 71 7.82 -11.11 -17.34
CA ARG A 71 8.58 -10.25 -18.27
C ARG A 71 9.43 -9.23 -17.54
N VAL A 72 8.87 -8.55 -16.53
CA VAL A 72 9.64 -7.61 -15.69
C VAL A 72 10.79 -8.33 -14.98
N THR A 73 10.56 -9.54 -14.49
CA THR A 73 11.59 -10.35 -13.81
C THR A 73 12.79 -10.63 -14.72
N LEU A 74 12.57 -10.89 -16.01
CA LEU A 74 13.66 -11.12 -16.95
C LEU A 74 14.57 -9.89 -17.11
N GLU A 75 14.01 -8.68 -16.96
CA GLU A 75 14.80 -7.44 -17.06
C GLU A 75 15.66 -7.19 -15.81
N LEU A 76 15.42 -7.86 -14.70
CA LEU A 76 16.26 -7.75 -13.50
C LEU A 76 17.72 -8.17 -13.77
N ALA A 77 17.96 -9.00 -14.78
CA ALA A 77 19.32 -9.38 -15.17
C ALA A 77 20.12 -8.20 -15.76
N ASN A 78 19.42 -7.22 -16.32
CA ASN A 78 20.00 -6.08 -17.02
C ASN A 78 20.19 -4.86 -16.11
N ILE A 79 19.65 -4.88 -14.89
CA ILE A 79 19.82 -3.76 -13.96
C ILE A 79 21.06 -3.94 -13.07
N HIS A 80 21.75 -2.83 -12.83
CA HIS A 80 22.93 -2.76 -11.98
C HIS A 80 22.67 -1.72 -10.89
N PRO A 81 21.96 -2.09 -9.82
CA PRO A 81 21.59 -1.15 -8.79
C PRO A 81 22.83 -0.66 -8.03
N ARG A 82 22.79 0.61 -7.62
CA ARG A 82 23.83 1.23 -6.82
C ARG A 82 23.35 1.42 -5.39
N PRO A 83 24.25 1.26 -4.40
CA PRO A 83 23.92 1.60 -3.02
C PRO A 83 23.27 2.99 -2.91
N PRO A 84 22.40 3.24 -1.92
CA PRO A 84 22.14 2.36 -0.77
C PRO A 84 21.05 1.32 -0.97
N ALA A 85 20.29 1.34 -2.06
CA ALA A 85 19.16 0.43 -2.26
C ALA A 85 18.84 0.19 -3.74
N VAL A 86 18.21 -0.94 -4.03
CA VAL A 86 17.48 -1.12 -5.29
C VAL A 86 16.23 -0.25 -5.22
N ARG A 87 16.05 0.64 -6.20
CA ARG A 87 14.89 1.53 -6.27
C ARG A 87 13.91 1.01 -7.31
N LEU A 88 12.67 0.88 -6.90
CA LEU A 88 11.57 0.50 -7.77
C LEU A 88 10.43 1.52 -7.66
N PHE A 89 9.93 1.96 -8.79
CA PHE A 89 8.68 2.72 -8.88
C PHE A 89 7.64 1.92 -9.65
N ASP A 90 6.51 1.63 -9.00
CA ASP A 90 5.34 1.00 -9.61
C ASP A 90 4.25 2.07 -9.81
N ALA A 91 3.99 2.40 -11.07
CA ALA A 91 3.12 3.51 -11.45
C ALA A 91 1.62 3.21 -11.34
N GLY A 92 1.26 1.99 -11.01
CA GLY A 92 -0.13 1.57 -10.83
C GLY A 92 -0.15 0.18 -10.20
N ILE A 93 0.08 0.12 -8.89
CA ILE A 93 0.24 -1.14 -8.16
C ILE A 93 -0.97 -2.07 -8.34
N GLY A 94 -2.19 -1.50 -8.41
CA GLY A 94 -3.42 -2.25 -8.36
C GLY A 94 -3.49 -3.11 -7.09
N ASP A 95 -3.89 -4.36 -7.23
CA ASP A 95 -3.99 -5.32 -6.12
C ASP A 95 -2.62 -5.89 -5.64
N GLY A 96 -1.51 -5.38 -6.16
CA GLY A 96 -0.16 -5.79 -5.79
C GLY A 96 0.33 -7.12 -6.37
N THR A 97 -0.45 -7.80 -7.19
CA THR A 97 -0.09 -9.13 -7.71
C THR A 97 1.20 -9.12 -8.54
N VAL A 98 1.42 -8.10 -9.37
CA VAL A 98 2.66 -7.94 -10.15
C VAL A 98 3.81 -7.61 -9.20
N LEU A 99 3.61 -6.62 -8.33
CA LEU A 99 4.63 -6.12 -7.41
C LEU A 99 5.20 -7.23 -6.52
N VAL A 100 4.36 -8.04 -5.87
CA VAL A 100 4.86 -9.07 -4.94
C VAL A 100 5.68 -10.15 -5.64
N ARG A 101 5.42 -10.41 -6.93
CA ARG A 101 6.20 -11.35 -7.73
C ARG A 101 7.54 -10.78 -8.15
N VAL A 102 7.54 -9.50 -8.56
CA VAL A 102 8.76 -8.78 -8.90
C VAL A 102 9.66 -8.67 -7.67
N LEU A 103 9.11 -8.34 -6.50
CA LEU A 103 9.87 -8.27 -5.25
C LEU A 103 10.49 -9.62 -4.85
N ARG A 104 9.78 -10.73 -5.07
CA ARG A 104 10.36 -12.06 -4.87
C ARG A 104 11.56 -12.29 -5.76
N ALA A 105 11.43 -12.01 -7.04
CA ALA A 105 12.54 -12.14 -7.97
C ALA A 105 13.70 -11.17 -7.69
N MET A 106 13.39 -9.97 -7.19
CA MET A 106 14.40 -9.02 -6.71
C MET A 106 15.15 -9.59 -5.50
N HIS A 107 14.44 -10.23 -4.54
CA HIS A 107 15.08 -10.90 -3.41
C HIS A 107 16.05 -11.98 -3.87
N ASP A 108 15.60 -12.84 -4.79
CA ASP A 108 16.45 -13.92 -5.34
C ASP A 108 17.70 -13.35 -6.03
N ARG A 109 17.56 -12.19 -6.70
CA ARG A 109 18.67 -11.57 -7.44
C ARG A 109 19.59 -10.71 -6.58
N PHE A 110 19.03 -10.00 -5.60
CA PHE A 110 19.74 -9.02 -4.76
C PHE A 110 19.51 -9.27 -3.27
N PRO A 111 19.85 -10.46 -2.73
CA PRO A 111 19.44 -10.86 -1.38
C PRO A 111 20.01 -9.97 -0.26
N HIS A 112 21.10 -9.27 -0.52
CA HIS A 112 21.79 -8.44 0.48
C HIS A 112 21.63 -6.95 0.27
N MET A 113 20.85 -6.52 -0.72
CA MET A 113 20.70 -5.12 -1.05
C MET A 113 19.33 -4.61 -0.59
N PRO A 114 19.25 -3.53 0.20
CA PRO A 114 17.98 -2.98 0.63
C PRO A 114 17.08 -2.62 -0.56
N PHE A 115 15.76 -2.69 -0.35
CA PHE A 115 14.78 -2.27 -1.36
C PHE A 115 14.09 -0.98 -0.93
N TYR A 116 13.98 -0.04 -1.86
CA TYR A 116 13.18 1.15 -1.72
C TYR A 116 12.12 1.18 -2.83
N VAL A 117 10.90 0.89 -2.46
CA VAL A 117 9.77 0.75 -3.38
C VAL A 117 8.81 1.89 -3.19
N VAL A 118 8.53 2.62 -4.25
CA VAL A 118 7.46 3.62 -4.28
C VAL A 118 6.35 3.10 -5.19
N GLY A 119 5.17 2.98 -4.64
CA GLY A 119 4.01 2.53 -5.37
C GLY A 119 2.92 3.59 -5.43
N LYS A 120 2.42 3.87 -6.62
CA LYS A 120 1.28 4.76 -6.82
C LYS A 120 0.00 3.95 -6.98
N GLU A 121 -1.02 4.32 -6.21
CA GLU A 121 -2.37 3.78 -6.36
C GLU A 121 -3.40 4.82 -5.87
N ILE A 122 -4.55 4.86 -6.55
CA ILE A 122 -5.66 5.75 -6.20
C ILE A 122 -6.79 5.01 -5.47
N SER A 123 -6.84 3.68 -5.63
CA SER A 123 -7.84 2.82 -5.02
C SER A 123 -7.39 2.38 -3.64
N LEU A 124 -8.09 2.81 -2.60
CA LEU A 124 -7.81 2.38 -1.23
C LEU A 124 -8.00 0.87 -1.04
N GLU A 125 -8.92 0.27 -1.80
CA GLU A 125 -9.15 -1.17 -1.77
C GLU A 125 -7.96 -1.95 -2.33
N ASP A 126 -7.41 -1.50 -3.46
CA ASP A 126 -6.24 -2.13 -4.07
C ASP A 126 -5.01 -1.99 -3.17
N ILE A 127 -4.86 -0.85 -2.49
CA ILE A 127 -3.82 -0.67 -1.47
C ILE A 127 -3.97 -1.69 -0.34
N ARG A 128 -5.19 -1.95 0.14
CA ARG A 128 -5.43 -2.97 1.18
C ARG A 128 -5.05 -4.37 0.70
N LEU A 129 -5.43 -4.73 -0.52
CA LEU A 129 -5.07 -6.01 -1.13
C LEU A 129 -3.55 -6.15 -1.30
N THR A 130 -2.89 -5.08 -1.71
CA THR A 130 -1.43 -5.02 -1.81
C THR A 130 -0.78 -5.26 -0.46
N LEU A 131 -1.20 -4.54 0.59
CA LEU A 131 -0.63 -4.68 1.93
C LEU A 131 -0.80 -6.10 2.49
N GLN A 132 -1.94 -6.73 2.24
CA GLN A 132 -2.17 -8.13 2.65
C GLN A 132 -1.17 -9.09 2.00
N LYS A 133 -0.78 -8.85 0.74
CA LYS A 133 0.17 -9.68 0.00
C LYS A 133 1.64 -9.36 0.35
N MET A 134 1.90 -8.20 0.94
CA MET A 134 3.27 -7.76 1.24
C MET A 134 3.87 -8.42 2.49
N ALA A 135 3.06 -9.00 3.37
CA ALA A 135 3.53 -9.57 4.62
C ALA A 135 4.67 -10.58 4.41
N ASP A 136 4.51 -11.53 3.48
CA ASP A 136 5.53 -12.51 3.16
C ASP A 136 6.80 -11.86 2.56
N ARG A 137 6.62 -10.81 1.77
CA ARG A 137 7.75 -10.10 1.14
C ARG A 137 8.62 -9.39 2.17
N PHE A 138 8.01 -8.77 3.18
CA PHE A 138 8.74 -8.16 4.29
C PHE A 138 9.44 -9.19 5.18
N PHE A 139 8.83 -10.37 5.34
CA PHE A 139 9.47 -11.47 6.06
C PHE A 139 10.68 -12.01 5.30
N GLU A 140 10.56 -12.22 4.00
CA GLU A 140 11.66 -12.72 3.15
C GLU A 140 12.78 -11.71 2.99
N HIS A 141 12.45 -10.43 2.91
CA HIS A 141 13.41 -9.34 2.69
C HIS A 141 13.17 -8.19 3.66
N PRO A 142 13.62 -8.32 4.93
CA PRO A 142 13.33 -7.32 5.98
C PRO A 142 13.93 -5.93 5.70
N ALA A 143 15.01 -5.86 4.89
CA ALA A 143 15.61 -4.58 4.48
C ALA A 143 14.80 -3.91 3.35
N SER A 144 13.48 -3.81 3.51
CA SER A 144 12.58 -3.23 2.51
C SER A 144 11.79 -2.06 3.07
N VAL A 145 11.68 -1.00 2.27
CA VAL A 145 10.79 0.14 2.50
C VAL A 145 9.79 0.21 1.37
N LEU A 146 8.49 0.21 1.69
CA LEU A 146 7.41 0.43 0.76
C LEU A 146 6.69 1.74 1.09
N VAL A 147 6.66 2.64 0.15
CA VAL A 147 5.89 3.88 0.22
C VAL A 147 4.71 3.79 -0.76
N LEU A 148 3.50 3.90 -0.24
CA LEU A 148 2.28 3.94 -1.03
C LEU A 148 1.78 5.38 -1.12
N THR A 149 1.48 5.85 -2.32
CA THR A 149 1.09 7.24 -2.55
C THR A 149 0.03 7.37 -3.64
N ASN A 150 -0.80 8.39 -3.53
CA ASN A 150 -1.75 8.81 -4.56
C ASN A 150 -1.32 10.10 -5.28
N LEU A 151 -0.08 10.56 -5.10
CA LEU A 151 0.46 11.71 -5.79
C LEU A 151 0.33 11.58 -7.31
N ALA A 152 0.38 12.71 -8.02
CA ALA A 152 0.40 12.72 -9.48
C ALA A 152 1.61 11.92 -10.00
N TYR A 153 1.50 11.34 -11.20
CA TYR A 153 2.56 10.50 -11.77
C TYR A 153 3.92 11.21 -11.89
N ALA A 154 3.92 12.51 -12.12
CA ALA A 154 5.14 13.31 -12.20
C ALA A 154 5.85 13.49 -10.84
N ASP A 155 5.09 13.43 -9.75
CA ASP A 155 5.57 13.73 -8.40
C ASP A 155 5.81 12.44 -7.58
N ALA A 156 5.06 11.38 -7.88
CA ALA A 156 5.06 10.14 -7.12
C ALA A 156 6.44 9.44 -7.03
N PRO A 157 7.25 9.32 -8.11
CA PRO A 157 8.55 8.67 -8.03
C PRO A 157 9.54 9.38 -7.08
N TRP A 158 9.36 10.68 -6.91
CA TRP A 158 10.23 11.53 -6.11
C TRP A 158 9.63 11.87 -4.75
N LEU A 159 8.37 11.49 -4.52
CA LEU A 159 7.57 11.92 -3.38
C LEU A 159 7.57 13.45 -3.24
N ALA A 160 7.61 14.15 -4.36
CA ALA A 160 7.66 15.60 -4.40
C ALA A 160 6.29 16.18 -4.01
N VAL A 161 6.28 16.98 -2.96
CA VAL A 161 5.09 17.70 -2.49
C VAL A 161 5.20 19.17 -2.84
N LYS A 162 4.14 19.70 -3.46
CA LYS A 162 4.11 21.09 -3.95
C LYS A 162 3.54 22.08 -2.94
N SER A 163 3.05 21.60 -1.79
CA SER A 163 2.47 22.46 -0.75
C SER A 163 2.75 21.92 0.65
N VAL A 164 2.72 22.82 1.63
CA VAL A 164 2.89 22.45 3.04
C VAL A 164 1.79 21.49 3.52
N SER A 165 0.54 21.68 3.05
CA SER A 165 -0.56 20.79 3.38
C SER A 165 -0.35 19.38 2.80
N ALA A 166 0.14 19.28 1.57
CA ALA A 166 0.48 17.99 0.97
C ALA A 166 1.65 17.31 1.69
N ALA A 167 2.66 18.08 2.13
CA ALA A 167 3.75 17.58 2.95
C ALA A 167 3.25 17.04 4.30
N ALA A 168 2.37 17.75 4.97
CA ALA A 168 1.75 17.31 6.22
C ALA A 168 0.96 16.01 6.07
N SER A 169 0.38 15.76 4.89
CA SER A 169 -0.35 14.51 4.57
C SER A 169 0.57 13.32 4.32
N LEU A 170 1.85 13.53 4.05
CA LEU A 170 2.85 12.47 3.84
C LEU A 170 3.50 11.98 5.14
N VAL A 171 3.31 12.66 6.24
CA VAL A 171 3.97 12.38 7.53
C VAL A 171 3.20 11.35 8.35
N TRP A 172 2.17 10.77 7.80
CA TRP A 172 1.34 9.74 8.45
C TRP A 172 1.65 8.40 7.78
#